data_f5ba6a2be6f1d3c54662c1431bef0958
#
_entry.id   f5ba6a2be6f1d3c54662c1431bef0958
#
_cell.length_a   1.000
_cell.length_b   1.000
_cell.length_c   1.000
_cell.angle_alpha   90.00
_cell.angle_beta   90.00
_cell.angle_gamma   90.00
#
_symmetry.space_group_name_H-M   'P 1'
#
loop_
_entity.id
_entity.type
_entity.pdbx_description
1 polymer ?
#
loop_
_entity_poly.entity_id
_entity_poly.type
_entity_poly.pdbx_seq_one_letter_code
_entity_poly.pdbx_strand_id
1 'polypeptide(L)'
;PPNRLARAKLAALDLMRVARSDRLGLIAFAGTAFLQCPLTLDDNAFAESVNSLDVNTIPQGGTALAEAIDTAVRAVKESSDNFKVLVVFTDGEDHEPGLDEAVKQAADAGLRIFPVGIGTPEGDRLRVIDDKGRTTYLSDNDGKPVVSKLNLEVLQKIAAATKGVALKLGGPDPMRLLYEVQLAPLPRNENSSRWFRQYHERFQWPLGLALMLLVAELF
;
A
#
# COMPACT_ATOMS: atom_id res chain seq x y z
N PRO A 1 11.27 16.82 11.13
CA PRO A 1 10.68 16.31 9.89
C PRO A 1 10.15 14.91 10.11
N PRO A 2 9.04 14.53 9.45
CA PRO A 2 8.46 13.22 9.62
C PRO A 2 9.46 12.13 9.20
N ASN A 3 9.49 11.02 9.92
CA ASN A 3 10.32 9.88 9.58
C ASN A 3 9.85 9.23 8.26
N ARG A 4 10.62 8.27 7.71
CA ARG A 4 10.30 7.62 6.42
C ARG A 4 8.94 6.94 6.43
N LEU A 5 8.61 6.20 7.50
CA LEU A 5 7.31 5.55 7.67
C LEU A 5 6.18 6.58 7.68
N ALA A 6 6.31 7.68 8.41
CA ALA A 6 5.30 8.73 8.43
C ALA A 6 5.09 9.35 7.04
N ARG A 7 6.16 9.54 6.26
CA ARG A 7 6.06 10.02 4.86
C ARG A 7 5.37 9.01 3.96
N ALA A 8 5.69 7.71 4.10
CA ALA A 8 5.02 6.64 3.37
C ALA A 8 3.52 6.58 3.68
N LYS A 9 3.16 6.67 4.98
CA LYS A 9 1.75 6.69 5.42
C LYS A 9 0.99 7.87 4.81
N LEU A 10 1.56 9.07 4.85
CA LEU A 10 0.94 10.24 4.23
C LEU A 10 0.76 10.04 2.72
N ALA A 11 1.78 9.54 2.02
CA ALA A 11 1.69 9.27 0.59
C ALA A 11 0.64 8.20 0.27
N ALA A 12 0.52 7.14 1.07
CA ALA A 12 -0.52 6.12 0.90
C ALA A 12 -1.94 6.70 1.08
N LEU A 13 -2.14 7.56 2.08
CA LEU A 13 -3.41 8.25 2.29
C LEU A 13 -3.72 9.26 1.18
N ASP A 14 -2.71 9.95 0.63
CA ASP A 14 -2.90 10.86 -0.51
C ASP A 14 -3.25 10.08 -1.78
N LEU A 15 -2.63 8.91 -2.00
CA LEU A 15 -3.01 8.02 -3.10
C LEU A 15 -4.45 7.54 -2.96
N MET A 16 -4.88 7.13 -1.76
CA MET A 16 -6.26 6.73 -1.48
C MET A 16 -7.26 7.83 -1.85
N ARG A 17 -6.96 9.10 -1.51
CA ARG A 17 -7.85 10.23 -1.81
C ARG A 17 -8.10 10.46 -3.29
N VAL A 18 -7.14 10.12 -4.15
CA VAL A 18 -7.26 10.25 -5.60
C VAL A 18 -7.79 8.99 -6.27
N ALA A 19 -7.60 7.82 -5.66
CA ALA A 19 -7.98 6.50 -6.18
C ALA A 19 -9.39 6.04 -5.75
N ARG A 20 -10.33 6.94 -5.56
CA ARG A 20 -11.66 6.72 -4.93
C ARG A 20 -12.52 5.59 -5.51
N SER A 21 -12.25 5.18 -6.74
CA SER A 21 -13.03 4.12 -7.41
C SER A 21 -12.26 2.81 -7.52
N ASP A 22 -11.05 2.76 -6.97
CA ASP A 22 -10.17 1.61 -7.08
C ASP A 22 -10.16 0.84 -5.75
N ARG A 23 -10.00 -0.49 -5.82
CA ARG A 23 -9.80 -1.28 -4.61
C ARG A 23 -8.38 -1.11 -4.12
N LEU A 24 -8.23 -0.79 -2.87
CA LEU A 24 -6.94 -0.60 -2.21
C LEU A 24 -6.69 -1.73 -1.22
N GLY A 25 -5.48 -2.24 -1.19
CA GLY A 25 -4.98 -3.17 -0.18
C GLY A 25 -3.67 -2.64 0.39
N LEU A 26 -3.28 -3.11 1.55
CA LEU A 26 -2.07 -2.68 2.23
C LEU A 26 -1.21 -3.87 2.63
N ILE A 27 0.05 -3.84 2.21
CA ILE A 27 1.07 -4.80 2.63
C ILE A 27 2.11 -4.03 3.43
N ALA A 28 2.40 -4.51 4.62
CA ALA A 28 3.49 -4.02 5.44
C ALA A 28 4.68 -4.97 5.31
N PHE A 29 5.89 -4.42 5.21
CA PHE A 29 7.10 -5.22 5.14
C PHE A 29 8.29 -4.56 5.85
N ALA A 30 9.14 -5.40 6.41
CA ALA A 30 10.46 -5.11 6.97
C ALA A 30 11.34 -6.36 6.78
N GLY A 31 11.75 -7.08 7.81
CA GLY A 31 12.42 -8.40 7.67
C GLY A 31 11.48 -9.54 7.24
N THR A 32 10.19 -9.29 7.14
CA THR A 32 9.15 -10.16 6.56
C THR A 32 8.03 -9.28 5.99
N ALA A 33 7.11 -9.88 5.22
CA ALA A 33 5.99 -9.16 4.64
C ALA A 33 4.65 -9.82 4.96
N PHE A 34 3.60 -9.01 5.20
CA PHE A 34 2.25 -9.52 5.42
C PHE A 34 1.17 -8.57 4.89
N LEU A 35 0.02 -9.15 4.57
CA LEU A 35 -1.15 -8.42 4.13
C LEU A 35 -1.86 -7.78 5.32
N GLN A 36 -1.67 -6.47 5.50
CA GLN A 36 -2.26 -5.69 6.59
C GLN A 36 -3.74 -5.36 6.33
N CYS A 37 -4.08 -5.06 5.07
CA CYS A 37 -5.45 -4.81 4.64
C CYS A 37 -5.69 -5.52 3.30
N PRO A 38 -6.67 -6.42 3.22
CA PRO A 38 -7.10 -6.99 1.94
C PRO A 38 -7.67 -5.93 1.01
N LEU A 39 -7.77 -6.25 -0.30
CA LEU A 39 -8.34 -5.35 -1.29
C LEU A 39 -9.78 -4.95 -0.92
N THR A 40 -10.00 -3.67 -0.66
CA THR A 40 -11.27 -3.09 -0.23
C THR A 40 -11.59 -1.81 -0.99
N LEU A 41 -12.88 -1.46 -1.07
CA LEU A 41 -13.40 -0.15 -1.50
C LEU A 41 -13.70 0.76 -0.29
N ASP A 42 -13.51 0.27 0.92
CA ASP A 42 -13.75 1.03 2.15
C ASP A 42 -12.51 1.87 2.48
N ASP A 43 -12.59 3.16 2.14
CA ASP A 43 -11.53 4.14 2.41
C ASP A 43 -11.22 4.26 3.91
N ASN A 44 -12.22 4.09 4.78
CA ASN A 44 -12.01 4.19 6.23
C ASN A 44 -11.23 2.99 6.75
N ALA A 45 -11.58 1.78 6.32
CA ALA A 45 -10.87 0.55 6.69
C ALA A 45 -9.41 0.60 6.21
N PHE A 46 -9.16 1.09 5.00
CA PHE A 46 -7.81 1.27 4.47
C PHE A 46 -7.04 2.32 5.28
N ALA A 47 -7.64 3.50 5.53
CA ALA A 47 -6.99 4.58 6.29
C ALA A 47 -6.66 4.16 7.72
N GLU A 48 -7.55 3.41 8.39
CA GLU A 48 -7.32 2.88 9.73
C GLU A 48 -6.15 1.88 9.72
N SER A 49 -6.08 1.00 8.73
CA SER A 49 -4.97 0.07 8.54
C SER A 49 -3.63 0.79 8.31
N VAL A 50 -3.61 1.87 7.51
CA VAL A 50 -2.41 2.70 7.32
C VAL A 50 -2.02 3.39 8.64
N ASN A 51 -3.00 3.95 9.37
CA ASN A 51 -2.73 4.67 10.62
C ASN A 51 -2.23 3.76 11.74
N SER A 52 -2.64 2.50 11.76
CA SER A 52 -2.21 1.51 12.76
C SER A 52 -0.76 1.05 12.61
N LEU A 53 -0.14 1.26 11.43
CA LEU A 53 1.26 0.89 11.21
C LEU A 53 2.20 1.73 12.10
N ASP A 54 3.16 1.04 12.70
CA ASP A 54 4.24 1.67 13.45
C ASP A 54 5.55 0.89 13.25
N VAL A 55 6.67 1.41 13.75
CA VAL A 55 7.98 0.79 13.59
C VAL A 55 8.11 -0.57 14.29
N ASN A 56 7.22 -0.87 15.25
CA ASN A 56 7.17 -2.13 15.97
C ASN A 56 6.15 -3.10 15.38
N THR A 57 5.40 -2.71 14.35
CA THR A 57 4.40 -3.57 13.68
C THR A 57 5.06 -4.86 13.17
N ILE A 58 6.31 -4.76 12.69
CA ILE A 58 7.14 -5.91 12.33
C ILE A 58 8.40 -5.87 13.20
N PRO A 59 8.53 -6.77 14.17
CA PRO A 59 9.67 -6.74 15.11
C PRO A 59 10.99 -7.16 14.46
N GLN A 60 10.95 -7.82 13.31
CA GLN A 60 12.11 -8.26 12.57
C GLN A 60 12.63 -7.12 11.67
N GLY A 61 13.85 -6.69 11.89
CA GLY A 61 14.53 -5.74 11.01
C GLY A 61 14.94 -6.39 9.69
N GLY A 62 15.07 -5.59 8.63
CA GLY A 62 15.42 -6.05 7.28
C GLY A 62 14.56 -5.37 6.21
N THR A 63 14.73 -5.81 4.96
CA THR A 63 13.95 -5.29 3.82
C THR A 63 13.54 -6.46 2.93
N ALA A 64 12.49 -7.19 3.32
CA ALA A 64 11.95 -8.34 2.59
C ALA A 64 11.08 -7.88 1.40
N LEU A 65 11.70 -7.19 0.43
CA LEU A 65 11.00 -6.65 -0.73
C LEU A 65 10.49 -7.75 -1.66
N ALA A 66 11.26 -8.81 -1.83
CA ALA A 66 10.85 -10.00 -2.59
C ALA A 66 9.57 -10.62 -2.00
N GLU A 67 9.52 -10.83 -0.69
CA GLU A 67 8.35 -11.38 0.00
C GLU A 67 7.13 -10.44 -0.08
N ALA A 68 7.36 -9.12 -0.06
CA ALA A 68 6.30 -8.14 -0.24
C ALA A 68 5.67 -8.22 -1.64
N ILE A 69 6.49 -8.39 -2.69
CA ILE A 69 6.04 -8.57 -4.06
C ILE A 69 5.26 -9.89 -4.20
N ASP A 70 5.78 -10.99 -3.65
CA ASP A 70 5.11 -12.29 -3.67
C ASP A 70 3.76 -12.24 -2.93
N THR A 71 3.71 -11.54 -1.81
CA THR A 71 2.46 -11.33 -1.07
C THR A 71 1.45 -10.52 -1.89
N ALA A 72 1.91 -9.50 -2.63
CA ALA A 72 1.06 -8.76 -3.55
C ALA A 72 0.54 -9.65 -4.70
N VAL A 73 1.39 -10.46 -5.31
CA VAL A 73 1.00 -11.41 -6.36
C VAL A 73 -0.10 -12.35 -5.85
N ARG A 74 0.06 -12.90 -4.64
CA ARG A 74 -0.96 -13.76 -4.01
C ARG A 74 -2.27 -13.01 -3.76
N ALA A 75 -2.19 -11.79 -3.20
CA ALA A 75 -3.36 -10.98 -2.87
C ALA A 75 -4.21 -10.61 -4.09
N VAL A 76 -3.57 -10.42 -5.25
CA VAL A 76 -4.27 -10.04 -6.49
C VAL A 76 -4.62 -11.24 -7.39
N LYS A 77 -4.12 -12.44 -7.09
CA LYS A 77 -4.33 -13.64 -7.92
C LYS A 77 -5.79 -14.03 -8.02
N GLU A 78 -6.54 -13.87 -6.93
CA GLU A 78 -7.97 -14.19 -6.86
C GLU A 78 -8.85 -13.05 -7.36
N SER A 79 -8.26 -11.89 -7.66
CA SER A 79 -9.01 -10.75 -8.19
C SER A 79 -9.24 -10.93 -9.69
N SER A 80 -10.50 -10.83 -10.12
CA SER A 80 -10.90 -10.84 -11.53
C SER A 80 -10.60 -9.52 -12.25
N ASP A 81 -9.98 -8.56 -11.58
CA ASP A 81 -9.69 -7.24 -12.14
C ASP A 81 -8.60 -7.31 -13.21
N ASN A 82 -8.81 -6.57 -14.29
CA ASN A 82 -7.92 -6.62 -15.46
C ASN A 82 -6.56 -5.96 -15.22
N PHE A 83 -6.49 -4.99 -14.32
CA PHE A 83 -5.26 -4.24 -14.05
C PHE A 83 -4.91 -4.29 -12.57
N LYS A 84 -3.74 -4.82 -12.32
CA LYS A 84 -3.18 -5.02 -11.00
C LYS A 84 -1.95 -4.15 -10.86
N VAL A 85 -1.93 -3.33 -9.83
CA VAL A 85 -0.88 -2.36 -9.56
C VAL A 85 -0.38 -2.53 -8.14
N LEU A 86 0.93 -2.50 -7.98
CA LEU A 86 1.61 -2.43 -6.70
C LEU A 86 2.41 -1.13 -6.61
N VAL A 87 2.07 -0.26 -5.69
CA VAL A 87 2.88 0.93 -5.35
C VAL A 87 3.73 0.57 -4.15
N VAL A 88 5.05 0.59 -4.29
CA VAL A 88 5.99 0.20 -3.23
C VAL A 88 6.74 1.42 -2.72
N PHE A 89 6.60 1.71 -1.44
CA PHE A 89 7.35 2.76 -0.76
C PHE A 89 8.61 2.16 -0.12
N THR A 90 9.78 2.45 -0.68
CA THR A 90 11.06 1.88 -0.22
C THR A 90 12.22 2.84 -0.52
N ASP A 91 13.35 2.65 0.14
CA ASP A 91 14.62 3.28 -0.23
C ASP A 91 15.41 2.44 -1.26
N GLY A 92 14.95 1.23 -1.56
CA GLY A 92 15.61 0.35 -2.51
C GLY A 92 16.86 -0.34 -1.98
N GLU A 93 17.12 -0.25 -0.69
CA GLU A 93 18.15 -1.04 -0.01
C GLU A 93 17.59 -2.42 0.30
N ASP A 94 17.61 -3.31 -0.68
CA ASP A 94 17.29 -4.72 -0.51
C ASP A 94 18.57 -5.53 -0.54
N HIS A 95 18.77 -6.32 0.49
CA HIS A 95 19.95 -7.20 0.66
C HIS A 95 19.55 -8.69 0.62
N GLU A 96 18.28 -8.98 0.37
CA GLU A 96 17.81 -10.36 0.37
C GLU A 96 17.82 -10.96 -1.05
N PRO A 97 18.18 -12.26 -1.16
CA PRO A 97 18.13 -12.97 -2.44
C PRO A 97 16.67 -13.20 -2.88
N GLY A 98 16.45 -13.26 -4.20
CA GLY A 98 15.14 -13.63 -4.75
C GLY A 98 14.32 -12.46 -5.31
N LEU A 99 14.80 -11.22 -5.23
CA LEU A 99 14.10 -10.06 -5.77
C LEU A 99 13.83 -10.17 -7.27
N ASP A 100 14.82 -10.59 -8.06
CA ASP A 100 14.66 -10.72 -9.52
C ASP A 100 13.61 -11.78 -9.89
N GLU A 101 13.53 -12.87 -9.13
CA GLU A 101 12.53 -13.92 -9.34
C GLU A 101 11.12 -13.43 -8.96
N ALA A 102 10.97 -12.74 -7.82
CA ALA A 102 9.70 -12.16 -7.39
C ALA A 102 9.19 -11.12 -8.40
N VAL A 103 10.07 -10.27 -8.92
CA VAL A 103 9.74 -9.28 -9.96
C VAL A 103 9.29 -9.96 -11.26
N LYS A 104 9.96 -11.04 -11.66
CA LYS A 104 9.56 -11.83 -12.82
C LYS A 104 8.18 -12.46 -12.63
N GLN A 105 7.93 -13.09 -11.49
CA GLN A 105 6.62 -13.66 -11.16
C GLN A 105 5.52 -12.59 -11.14
N ALA A 106 5.81 -11.39 -10.66
CA ALA A 106 4.89 -10.26 -10.71
C ALA A 106 4.58 -9.84 -12.16
N ALA A 107 5.59 -9.76 -13.02
CA ALA A 107 5.42 -9.43 -14.43
C ALA A 107 4.58 -10.50 -15.16
N ASP A 108 4.85 -11.79 -14.90
CA ASP A 108 4.11 -12.94 -15.46
C ASP A 108 2.64 -12.96 -14.98
N ALA A 109 2.38 -12.51 -13.74
CA ALA A 109 1.04 -12.33 -13.19
C ALA A 109 0.31 -11.08 -13.68
N GLY A 110 0.96 -10.24 -14.51
CA GLY A 110 0.42 -8.98 -15.00
C GLY A 110 0.36 -7.87 -13.96
N LEU A 111 1.08 -8.01 -12.85
CA LEU A 111 1.18 -6.99 -11.80
C LEU A 111 2.21 -5.93 -12.22
N ARG A 112 1.78 -4.68 -12.32
CA ARG A 112 2.68 -3.54 -12.58
C ARG A 112 3.17 -2.96 -11.27
N ILE A 113 4.48 -2.79 -11.14
CA ILE A 113 5.08 -2.25 -9.92
C ILE A 113 5.53 -0.81 -10.17
N PHE A 114 5.12 0.09 -9.28
CA PHE A 114 5.50 1.49 -9.26
C PHE A 114 6.29 1.77 -7.97
N PRO A 115 7.61 1.62 -8.00
CA PRO A 115 8.44 1.91 -6.84
C PRO A 115 8.50 3.42 -6.59
N VAL A 116 8.22 3.81 -5.36
CA VAL A 116 8.29 5.19 -4.88
C VAL A 116 9.42 5.29 -3.88
N GLY A 117 10.52 5.88 -4.32
CA GLY A 117 11.72 6.03 -3.53
C GLY A 117 11.58 7.03 -2.39
N ILE A 118 11.82 6.60 -1.16
CA ILE A 118 11.83 7.46 0.04
C ILE A 118 13.25 7.60 0.54
N GLY A 119 13.74 8.81 0.60
CA GLY A 119 15.11 9.11 1.04
C GLY A 119 15.83 10.03 0.07
N THR A 120 17.13 10.15 0.27
CA THR A 120 18.01 10.95 -0.59
C THR A 120 19.17 10.09 -1.09
N PRO A 121 19.69 10.34 -2.30
CA PRO A 121 20.86 9.63 -2.81
C PRO A 121 22.11 9.85 -1.95
N GLU A 122 22.21 11.02 -1.30
CA GLU A 122 23.31 11.36 -0.40
C GLU A 122 23.29 10.51 0.87
N GLY A 123 22.12 9.99 1.20
CA GLY A 123 21.87 9.21 2.40
C GLY A 123 21.54 10.06 3.62
N ASP A 124 20.89 9.44 4.59
CA ASP A 124 20.62 10.03 5.90
C ASP A 124 20.99 9.02 7.00
N ARG A 125 21.47 9.51 8.12
CA ARG A 125 21.81 8.69 9.28
C ARG A 125 20.53 8.20 9.95
N LEU A 126 20.44 6.90 10.20
CA LEU A 126 19.29 6.34 10.90
C LEU A 126 19.29 6.78 12.35
N ARG A 127 18.19 7.41 12.77
CA ARG A 127 17.95 7.83 14.14
C ARG A 127 17.09 6.80 14.85
N VAL A 128 17.52 6.41 16.03
CA VAL A 128 16.77 5.51 16.92
C VAL A 128 16.59 6.20 18.27
N ILE A 129 15.53 5.84 18.96
CA ILE A 129 15.28 6.29 20.33
C ILE A 129 15.81 5.19 21.25
N ASP A 130 16.76 5.53 22.13
CA ASP A 130 17.30 4.59 23.12
C ASP A 130 16.25 4.32 24.24
N ASP A 131 16.53 3.31 25.07
CA ASP A 131 15.67 2.92 26.19
C ASP A 131 15.44 4.04 27.21
N LYS A 132 16.23 5.12 27.12
CA LYS A 132 16.12 6.31 27.97
C LYS A 132 15.38 7.46 27.28
N GLY A 133 14.77 7.21 26.10
CA GLY A 133 14.02 8.20 25.32
C GLY A 133 14.91 9.24 24.60
N ARG A 134 16.22 9.01 24.47
CA ARG A 134 17.13 9.94 23.78
C ARG A 134 17.32 9.52 22.34
N THR A 135 17.28 10.48 21.44
CA THR A 135 17.58 10.26 20.04
C THR A 135 19.09 9.98 19.86
N THR A 136 19.45 8.83 19.35
CA THR A 136 20.81 8.43 19.01
C THR A 136 20.87 7.98 17.55
N TYR A 137 22.07 7.80 17.01
CA TYR A 137 22.24 7.24 15.67
C TYR A 137 22.48 5.73 15.77
N LEU A 138 21.82 4.99 14.88
CA LEU A 138 22.10 3.57 14.73
C LEU A 138 23.54 3.40 14.24
N SER A 139 24.31 2.57 14.94
CA SER A 139 25.69 2.22 14.57
C SER A 139 25.76 0.75 14.18
N ASP A 140 26.62 0.43 13.22
CA ASP A 140 26.96 -0.94 12.87
C ASP A 140 27.82 -1.59 13.95
N ASN A 141 28.23 -2.84 13.73
CA ASN A 141 29.09 -3.60 14.65
C ASN A 141 30.47 -2.97 14.83
N ASP A 142 30.92 -2.13 13.92
CA ASP A 142 32.18 -1.39 13.96
C ASP A 142 32.03 0.00 14.61
N GLY A 143 30.85 0.35 15.11
CA GLY A 143 30.57 1.65 15.74
C GLY A 143 30.36 2.81 14.73
N LYS A 144 30.30 2.53 13.43
CA LYS A 144 30.05 3.55 12.41
C LYS A 144 28.56 3.81 12.28
N PRO A 145 28.13 5.09 12.10
CA PRO A 145 26.74 5.39 11.87
C PRO A 145 26.21 4.70 10.61
N VAL A 146 25.10 3.98 10.74
CA VAL A 146 24.40 3.40 9.58
C VAL A 146 23.77 4.52 8.77
N VAL A 147 24.16 4.60 7.49
CA VAL A 147 23.64 5.56 6.53
C VAL A 147 22.79 4.81 5.52
N SER A 148 21.51 5.11 5.48
CA SER A 148 20.63 4.55 4.47
C SER A 148 20.51 5.51 3.29
N LYS A 149 20.69 5.00 2.07
CA LYS A 149 20.71 5.72 0.80
C LYS A 149 19.57 5.26 -0.11
N LEU A 150 19.03 6.19 -0.88
CA LEU A 150 18.07 5.83 -1.91
C LEU A 150 18.79 5.19 -3.11
N ASN A 151 18.49 3.93 -3.38
CA ASN A 151 19.01 3.19 -4.53
C ASN A 151 18.02 3.25 -5.71
N LEU A 152 18.13 4.30 -6.50
CA LEU A 152 17.24 4.50 -7.66
C LEU A 152 17.45 3.45 -8.76
N GLU A 153 18.63 2.86 -8.90
CA GLU A 153 18.91 1.88 -9.95
C GLU A 153 18.09 0.60 -9.75
N VAL A 154 18.01 0.12 -8.52
CA VAL A 154 17.18 -1.05 -8.17
C VAL A 154 15.70 -0.74 -8.44
N LEU A 155 15.22 0.44 -8.03
CA LEU A 155 13.84 0.83 -8.27
C LEU A 155 13.50 0.91 -9.78
N GLN A 156 14.41 1.45 -10.58
CA GLN A 156 14.24 1.52 -12.03
C GLN A 156 14.21 0.14 -12.69
N LYS A 157 15.04 -0.81 -12.23
CA LYS A 157 15.02 -2.19 -12.71
C LYS A 157 13.69 -2.87 -12.44
N ILE A 158 13.18 -2.77 -11.21
CA ILE A 158 11.87 -3.34 -10.83
C ILE A 158 10.75 -2.76 -11.70
N ALA A 159 10.74 -1.43 -11.84
CA ALA A 159 9.74 -0.74 -12.64
C ALA A 159 9.80 -1.17 -14.11
N ALA A 160 10.98 -1.19 -14.73
CA ALA A 160 11.16 -1.56 -16.12
C ALA A 160 10.71 -3.00 -16.40
N ALA A 161 11.04 -3.94 -15.51
CA ALA A 161 10.67 -5.36 -15.65
C ALA A 161 9.15 -5.60 -15.62
N THR A 162 8.40 -4.73 -14.90
CA THR A 162 6.95 -4.88 -14.70
C THR A 162 6.11 -3.85 -15.46
N LYS A 163 6.72 -3.11 -16.40
CA LYS A 163 6.05 -2.03 -17.17
C LYS A 163 5.48 -0.92 -16.29
N GLY A 164 6.10 -0.67 -15.15
CA GLY A 164 5.83 0.46 -14.26
C GLY A 164 6.81 1.59 -14.45
N VAL A 165 6.77 2.56 -13.54
CA VAL A 165 7.69 3.72 -13.51
C VAL A 165 8.16 3.93 -12.08
N ALA A 166 9.46 4.10 -11.88
CA ALA A 166 10.02 4.47 -10.60
C ALA A 166 9.91 5.98 -10.37
N LEU A 167 9.48 6.38 -9.17
CA LEU A 167 9.35 7.77 -8.78
C LEU A 167 10.14 8.03 -7.50
N LYS A 168 10.50 9.29 -7.29
CA LYS A 168 11.03 9.75 -6.01
C LYS A 168 9.93 10.50 -5.26
N LEU A 169 9.72 10.17 -4.00
CA LEU A 169 8.76 10.87 -3.15
C LEU A 169 9.27 12.30 -2.85
N GLY A 170 8.77 13.26 -3.61
CA GLY A 170 9.16 14.66 -3.48
C GLY A 170 8.37 15.56 -4.44
N GLY A 171 8.41 16.89 -4.21
CA GLY A 171 7.61 17.84 -4.98
C GLY A 171 6.16 17.99 -4.51
N PRO A 172 5.37 18.84 -5.18
CA PRO A 172 3.96 19.00 -4.89
C PRO A 172 3.16 17.80 -5.41
N ASP A 173 2.32 17.22 -4.55
CA ASP A 173 1.35 16.16 -4.86
C ASP A 173 1.87 14.96 -5.69
N PRO A 174 2.96 14.29 -5.27
CA PRO A 174 3.57 13.24 -6.08
C PRO A 174 2.64 12.05 -6.31
N MET A 175 1.73 11.73 -5.39
CA MET A 175 0.77 10.64 -5.51
C MET A 175 -0.35 10.98 -6.49
N ARG A 176 -0.78 12.21 -6.54
CA ARG A 176 -1.72 12.68 -7.53
C ARG A 176 -1.13 12.60 -8.93
N LEU A 177 0.12 13.04 -9.10
CA LEU A 177 0.82 12.94 -10.38
C LEU A 177 0.99 11.48 -10.82
N LEU A 178 1.39 10.58 -9.91
CA LEU A 178 1.45 9.14 -10.15
C LEU A 178 0.11 8.62 -10.65
N TYR A 179 -0.96 8.96 -9.93
CA TYR A 179 -2.29 8.47 -10.26
C TYR A 179 -2.77 8.99 -11.62
N GLU A 180 -2.78 10.29 -11.83
CA GLU A 180 -3.31 10.92 -13.05
C GLU A 180 -2.54 10.53 -14.31
N VAL A 181 -1.20 10.40 -14.22
CA VAL A 181 -0.35 10.14 -15.39
C VAL A 181 -0.17 8.65 -15.67
N GLN A 182 -0.08 7.82 -14.62
CA GLN A 182 0.30 6.41 -14.78
C GLN A 182 -0.84 5.43 -14.49
N LEU A 183 -1.68 5.70 -13.49
CA LEU A 183 -2.69 4.75 -13.05
C LEU A 183 -4.06 4.99 -13.69
N ALA A 184 -4.51 6.23 -13.76
CA ALA A 184 -5.81 6.58 -14.32
C ALA A 184 -5.99 6.21 -15.81
N PRO A 185 -4.93 6.27 -16.67
CA PRO A 185 -5.05 5.85 -18.07
C PRO A 185 -5.13 4.34 -18.26
N LEU A 186 -4.89 3.53 -17.22
CA LEU A 186 -5.01 2.08 -17.32
C LEU A 186 -6.48 1.70 -17.59
N PRO A 187 -6.74 0.79 -18.56
CA PRO A 187 -8.10 0.39 -18.88
C PRO A 187 -8.79 -0.21 -17.66
N ARG A 188 -9.94 0.33 -17.30
CA ARG A 188 -10.76 -0.14 -16.20
C ARG A 188 -11.81 -1.12 -16.71
N ASN A 189 -12.08 -2.15 -15.93
CA ASN A 189 -13.18 -3.03 -16.23
C ASN A 189 -14.50 -2.35 -15.79
N GLU A 190 -15.23 -1.77 -16.73
CA GLU A 190 -16.52 -1.11 -16.46
C GLU A 190 -17.55 -2.07 -15.83
N ASN A 191 -17.33 -3.38 -15.91
CA ASN A 191 -18.23 -4.39 -15.37
C ASN A 191 -18.18 -4.52 -13.84
N SER A 192 -17.09 -4.12 -13.20
CA SER A 192 -16.98 -4.20 -11.73
C SER A 192 -17.74 -3.09 -11.00
N SER A 193 -17.98 -1.94 -11.65
CA SER A 193 -18.74 -0.83 -11.07
C SER A 193 -20.28 -1.03 -11.11
N ARG A 194 -20.79 -2.03 -11.85
CA ARG A 194 -22.23 -2.24 -12.02
C ARG A 194 -22.91 -3.06 -10.92
N TRP A 195 -22.19 -3.65 -9.98
CA TRP A 195 -22.78 -4.57 -9.01
C TRP A 195 -22.92 -4.04 -7.59
N PHE A 196 -22.63 -2.78 -7.31
CA PHE A 196 -23.16 -2.15 -6.11
C PHE A 196 -24.66 -1.86 -6.31
N ARG A 197 -25.46 -2.92 -6.29
CA ARG A 197 -26.89 -2.79 -6.04
C ARG A 197 -27.04 -2.27 -4.61
N GLN A 198 -27.12 -0.98 -4.48
CA GLN A 198 -27.55 -0.35 -3.23
C GLN A 198 -29.01 -0.81 -3.01
N TYR A 199 -29.15 -1.87 -2.22
CA TYR A 199 -30.46 -2.31 -1.80
C TYR A 199 -31.04 -1.20 -0.92
N HIS A 200 -32.00 -0.46 -1.46
CA HIS A 200 -32.85 0.37 -0.64
C HIS A 200 -33.72 -0.58 0.21
N GLU A 201 -33.36 -0.72 1.47
CA GLU A 201 -34.13 -1.51 2.43
C GLU A 201 -35.53 -0.88 2.57
N ARG A 202 -36.50 -1.51 1.99
CA ARG A 202 -37.91 -1.07 2.05
C ARG A 202 -38.72 -1.91 3.03
N PHE A 203 -38.10 -2.44 4.08
CA PHE A 203 -38.77 -3.24 5.10
C PHE A 203 -39.86 -2.48 5.86
N GLN A 204 -39.82 -1.14 5.81
CA GLN A 204 -40.76 -0.24 6.47
C GLN A 204 -42.20 -0.46 5.99
N TRP A 205 -42.42 -0.76 4.69
CA TRP A 205 -43.75 -0.95 4.10
C TRP A 205 -44.43 -2.23 4.62
N PRO A 206 -43.77 -3.43 4.54
CA PRO A 206 -44.37 -4.64 5.10
C PRO A 206 -44.49 -4.59 6.62
N LEU A 207 -43.58 -3.92 7.33
CA LEU A 207 -43.68 -3.73 8.76
C LEU A 207 -44.87 -2.85 9.13
N GLY A 208 -45.10 -1.75 8.43
CA GLY A 208 -46.27 -0.87 8.62
C GLY A 208 -47.60 -1.59 8.39
N LEU A 209 -47.67 -2.43 7.34
CA LEU A 209 -48.84 -3.24 7.07
C LEU A 209 -49.12 -4.28 8.16
N ALA A 210 -48.08 -4.96 8.62
CA ALA A 210 -48.18 -5.93 9.72
C ALA A 210 -48.67 -5.28 11.04
N LEU A 211 -48.17 -4.09 11.34
CA LEU A 211 -48.58 -3.33 12.51
C LEU A 211 -50.05 -2.88 12.45
N MET A 212 -50.50 -2.45 11.26
CA MET A 212 -51.90 -2.06 11.02
C MET A 212 -52.84 -3.25 11.19
N LEU A 213 -52.51 -4.43 10.69
CA LEU A 213 -53.30 -5.65 10.84
C LEU A 213 -53.37 -6.09 12.32
N LEU A 214 -52.29 -5.96 13.06
CA LEU A 214 -52.23 -6.27 14.50
C LEU A 214 -53.15 -5.33 15.35
N VAL A 215 -53.17 -4.04 14.98
CA VAL A 215 -54.05 -3.06 15.63
C VAL A 215 -55.52 -3.34 15.27
N ALA A 216 -55.83 -3.74 14.02
CA ALA A 216 -57.17 -4.07 13.59
C ALA A 216 -57.75 -5.35 14.26
N GLU A 217 -56.88 -6.28 14.70
CA GLU A 217 -57.31 -7.47 15.42
C GLU A 217 -57.62 -7.18 16.90
N LEU A 218 -57.15 -6.06 17.44
CA LEU A 218 -57.31 -5.65 18.83
C LEU A 218 -58.62 -4.89 19.08
N PHE A 219 -59.32 -4.48 18.00
CA PHE A 219 -60.62 -3.78 18.03
C PHE A 219 -61.70 -4.58 17.30
#